data_3b5c4e30bb37c30dc0c94485499a79e8
#
_entry.id   3b5c4e30bb37c30dc0c94485499a79e8
#
_cell.length_a   1.000
_cell.length_b   1.000
_cell.length_c   1.000
_cell.angle_alpha   90.00
_cell.angle_beta   90.00
_cell.angle_gamma   90.00
#
_symmetry.space_group_name_H-M   'P 1'
#
loop_
_entity.id
_entity.type
_entity.pdbx_description
1 polymer ?
#
loop_
_entity_poly.entity_id
_entity_poly.type
_entity_poly.pdbx_seq_one_letter_code
_entity_poly.pdbx_strand_id
1 'polypeptide(L)'
;MCASITAGKPVTLERVQSVADGLLPVRPGDLTFAHVTEFVDDVITVTDEEIIQAVKWLMITAKLVVEPSGAATAAAVLFASGGARLAHQGMTVAVLSGGNITHELLVSLFAETDRSSCE
;
A
#
# COMPACT_ATOMS: atom_id res chain seq x y z
N MET A 1 -0.52 4.74 -11.13
CA MET A 1 -0.60 3.62 -12.10
C MET A 1 -2.02 3.44 -12.64
N CYS A 2 -3.07 3.30 -11.80
CA CYS A 2 -4.46 3.07 -12.24
C CYS A 2 -4.96 4.02 -13.33
N ALA A 3 -4.78 5.35 -13.15
CA ALA A 3 -5.16 6.34 -14.18
C ALA A 3 -4.45 6.10 -15.52
N SER A 4 -3.19 5.65 -15.49
CA SER A 4 -2.42 5.36 -16.70
C SER A 4 -2.92 4.12 -17.42
N ILE A 5 -3.29 3.07 -16.69
CA ILE A 5 -3.89 1.85 -17.25
C ILE A 5 -5.23 2.19 -17.91
N THR A 6 -6.10 2.91 -17.21
CA THR A 6 -7.38 3.35 -17.76
C THR A 6 -7.23 4.20 -19.04
N ALA A 7 -6.19 5.05 -19.09
CA ALA A 7 -5.91 5.91 -20.25
C ALA A 7 -5.14 5.20 -21.38
N GLY A 8 -4.62 3.99 -21.16
CA GLY A 8 -3.76 3.26 -22.10
C GLY A 8 -2.40 3.94 -22.36
N LYS A 9 -1.98 4.87 -21.53
CA LYS A 9 -0.71 5.63 -21.63
C LYS A 9 -0.30 6.20 -20.27
N PRO A 10 1.01 6.48 -20.06
CA PRO A 10 1.46 7.15 -18.85
C PRO A 10 0.76 8.52 -18.66
N VAL A 11 0.10 8.69 -17.52
CA VAL A 11 -0.59 9.91 -17.10
C VAL A 11 0.19 10.56 -15.97
N THR A 12 0.37 11.88 -16.03
CA THR A 12 0.91 12.68 -14.94
C THR A 12 -0.24 13.22 -14.10
N LEU A 13 -0.21 12.91 -12.80
CA LEU A 13 -1.17 13.46 -11.82
C LEU A 13 -0.68 14.83 -11.35
N GLU A 14 -1.60 15.75 -11.07
CA GLU A 14 -1.25 17.07 -10.55
C GLU A 14 -0.67 16.99 -9.13
N ARG A 15 -1.20 16.10 -8.32
CA ARG A 15 -0.77 15.89 -6.92
C ARG A 15 -1.02 14.46 -6.49
N VAL A 16 -0.10 13.93 -5.70
CA VAL A 16 -0.26 12.67 -4.95
C VAL A 16 0.06 12.95 -3.49
N GLN A 17 -0.74 12.42 -2.59
CA GLN A 17 -0.52 12.51 -1.16
C GLN A 17 -0.91 11.17 -0.53
N SER A 18 -0.03 10.61 0.29
CA SER A 18 -0.24 9.37 1.02
C SER A 18 0.80 9.25 2.13
N VAL A 19 0.50 8.48 3.17
CA VAL A 19 1.45 8.03 4.20
C VAL A 19 2.56 7.16 3.60
N ALA A 20 2.29 6.51 2.47
CA ALA A 20 3.24 5.69 1.71
C ALA A 20 4.09 6.56 0.78
N ASP A 21 5.10 7.22 1.33
CA ASP A 21 5.97 8.19 0.64
C ASP A 21 6.71 7.58 -0.56
N GLY A 22 7.13 6.33 -0.51
CA GLY A 22 7.73 5.60 -1.63
C GLY A 22 6.78 5.37 -2.82
N LEU A 23 5.47 5.62 -2.66
CA LEU A 23 4.45 5.48 -3.70
C LEU A 23 3.97 6.83 -4.27
N LEU A 24 4.65 7.95 -3.95
CA LEU A 24 4.28 9.31 -4.38
C LEU A 24 4.70 9.75 -5.80
N PRO A 25 5.43 8.99 -6.64
CA PRO A 25 5.71 9.43 -8.00
C PRO A 25 4.43 9.76 -8.76
N VAL A 26 4.34 10.99 -9.27
CA VAL A 26 3.14 11.52 -9.94
C VAL A 26 2.90 10.91 -11.33
N ARG A 27 3.91 10.27 -11.92
CA ARG A 27 3.85 9.64 -13.24
C ARG A 27 4.66 8.34 -13.24
N PRO A 28 4.15 7.23 -13.79
CA PRO A 28 4.95 6.04 -14.02
C PRO A 28 6.01 6.28 -15.10
N GLY A 29 7.17 5.63 -14.97
CA GLY A 29 8.16 5.59 -16.05
C GLY A 29 7.61 4.84 -17.27
N ASP A 30 8.06 5.20 -18.47
CA ASP A 30 7.56 4.61 -19.71
C ASP A 30 7.83 3.10 -19.77
N LEU A 31 9.04 2.68 -19.38
CA LEU A 31 9.41 1.27 -19.33
C LEU A 31 8.61 0.52 -18.25
N THR A 32 8.45 1.12 -17.07
CA THR A 32 7.63 0.54 -15.98
C THR A 32 6.18 0.35 -16.42
N PHE A 33 5.61 1.36 -17.11
CA PHE A 33 4.25 1.28 -17.63
C PHE A 33 4.11 0.14 -18.65
N ALA A 34 5.06 0.00 -19.59
CA ALA A 34 5.05 -1.07 -20.58
C ALA A 34 5.08 -2.46 -19.91
N HIS A 35 5.95 -2.65 -18.89
CA HIS A 35 6.00 -3.92 -18.15
C HIS A 35 4.71 -4.20 -17.37
N VAL A 36 4.14 -3.20 -16.72
CA VAL A 36 2.88 -3.40 -15.99
C VAL A 36 1.75 -3.77 -16.96
N THR A 37 1.67 -3.13 -18.11
CA THR A 37 0.64 -3.44 -19.12
C THR A 37 0.80 -4.86 -19.68
N GLU A 38 2.02 -5.37 -19.79
CA GLU A 38 2.28 -6.70 -20.36
C GLU A 38 2.13 -7.83 -19.33
N PHE A 39 2.57 -7.63 -18.07
CA PHE A 39 2.78 -8.72 -17.12
C PHE A 39 1.90 -8.66 -15.86
N VAL A 40 1.11 -7.61 -15.67
CA VAL A 40 0.29 -7.43 -14.47
C VAL A 40 -1.18 -7.59 -14.82
N ASP A 41 -1.85 -8.53 -14.15
CA ASP A 41 -3.26 -8.85 -14.39
C ASP A 41 -4.20 -7.75 -13.88
N ASP A 42 -3.89 -7.15 -12.71
CA ASP A 42 -4.73 -6.08 -12.14
C ASP A 42 -3.90 -5.15 -11.24
N VAL A 43 -4.39 -3.93 -11.05
CA VAL A 43 -3.84 -2.94 -10.12
C VAL A 43 -4.96 -2.44 -9.22
N ILE A 44 -4.87 -2.75 -7.94
CA ILE A 44 -5.82 -2.32 -6.92
C ILE A 44 -5.24 -1.18 -6.09
N THR A 45 -6.13 -0.39 -5.50
CA THR A 45 -5.76 0.70 -4.60
C THR A 45 -6.12 0.33 -3.17
N VAL A 46 -5.33 0.83 -2.23
CA VAL A 46 -5.56 0.76 -0.79
C VAL A 46 -5.58 2.18 -0.23
N THR A 47 -6.28 2.39 0.87
CA THR A 47 -6.31 3.67 1.57
C THR A 47 -5.14 3.81 2.54
N ASP A 48 -4.86 5.04 2.97
CA ASP A 48 -3.84 5.29 4.00
C ASP A 48 -4.19 4.60 5.32
N GLU A 49 -5.46 4.52 5.68
CA GLU A 49 -5.96 3.82 6.86
C GLU A 49 -5.68 2.33 6.79
N GLU A 50 -5.94 1.69 5.64
CA GLU A 50 -5.64 0.28 5.42
C GLU A 50 -4.13 0.00 5.51
N ILE A 51 -3.30 0.89 4.96
CA ILE A 51 -1.83 0.81 5.05
C ILE A 51 -1.38 0.92 6.51
N ILE A 52 -1.89 1.90 7.26
CA ILE A 52 -1.56 2.08 8.68
C ILE A 52 -1.97 0.85 9.50
N GLN A 53 -3.15 0.29 9.26
CA GLN A 53 -3.59 -0.94 9.89
C GLN A 53 -2.65 -2.12 9.57
N ALA A 54 -2.20 -2.23 8.32
CA ALA A 54 -1.25 -3.27 7.92
C ALA A 54 0.11 -3.13 8.61
N VAL A 55 0.66 -1.91 8.72
CA VAL A 55 1.90 -1.66 9.48
C VAL A 55 1.76 -2.12 10.92
N LYS A 56 0.68 -1.72 11.60
CA LYS A 56 0.39 -2.11 12.98
C LYS A 56 0.24 -3.63 13.12
N TRP A 57 -0.50 -4.25 12.23
CA TRP A 57 -0.71 -5.70 12.24
C TRP A 57 0.60 -6.48 12.02
N LEU A 58 1.41 -6.07 11.04
CA LEU A 58 2.71 -6.67 10.76
C LEU A 58 3.62 -6.58 11.98
N MET A 59 3.67 -5.43 12.64
CA MET A 59 4.52 -5.22 13.80
C MET A 59 4.04 -6.03 15.02
N ILE A 60 2.72 -5.98 15.32
CA ILE A 60 2.17 -6.61 16.53
C ILE A 60 2.05 -8.13 16.36
N THR A 61 1.59 -8.60 15.19
CA THR A 61 1.27 -10.02 14.97
C THR A 61 2.43 -10.77 14.34
N ALA A 62 3.00 -10.25 13.25
CA ALA A 62 4.08 -10.90 12.52
C ALA A 62 5.48 -10.56 13.06
N LYS A 63 5.61 -9.57 13.96
CA LYS A 63 6.88 -9.06 14.51
C LYS A 63 7.84 -8.51 13.43
N LEU A 64 7.27 -7.95 12.36
CA LEU A 64 8.00 -7.35 11.25
C LEU A 64 7.83 -5.85 11.26
N VAL A 65 8.94 -5.12 11.19
CA VAL A 65 8.94 -3.66 11.03
C VAL A 65 9.02 -3.35 9.54
N VAL A 66 7.94 -2.79 9.01
CA VAL A 66 7.78 -2.47 7.58
C VAL A 66 7.32 -1.03 7.46
N GLU A 67 7.91 -0.28 6.53
CA GLU A 67 7.46 1.09 6.23
C GLU A 67 6.10 1.10 5.52
N PRO A 68 5.34 2.20 5.54
CA PRO A 68 4.02 2.28 4.92
C PRO A 68 4.00 1.85 3.45
N SER A 69 4.96 2.28 2.65
CA SER A 69 5.08 1.90 1.24
C SER A 69 5.27 0.40 1.04
N GLY A 70 6.07 -0.23 1.91
CA GLY A 70 6.32 -1.67 1.90
C GLY A 70 5.16 -2.51 2.42
N ALA A 71 4.26 -1.91 3.22
CA ALA A 71 3.09 -2.57 3.78
C ALA A 71 1.85 -2.56 2.87
N ALA A 72 1.89 -1.83 1.75
CA ALA A 72 0.74 -1.67 0.84
C ALA A 72 0.19 -3.02 0.33
N THR A 73 1.05 -4.00 0.04
CA THR A 73 0.63 -5.34 -0.39
C THR A 73 -0.07 -6.11 0.74
N ALA A 74 0.41 -5.99 1.97
CA ALA A 74 -0.25 -6.58 3.14
C ALA A 74 -1.59 -5.90 3.41
N ALA A 75 -1.68 -4.57 3.23
CA ALA A 75 -2.94 -3.83 3.33
C ALA A 75 -3.98 -4.38 2.35
N ALA A 76 -3.58 -4.59 1.10
CA ALA A 76 -4.44 -5.16 0.07
C ALA A 76 -4.97 -6.56 0.43
N VAL A 77 -4.11 -7.42 0.97
CA VAL A 77 -4.49 -8.80 1.33
C VAL A 77 -5.36 -8.85 2.58
N LEU A 78 -5.07 -8.04 3.59
CA LEU A 78 -5.69 -8.15 4.91
C LEU A 78 -6.94 -7.27 5.07
N PHE A 79 -6.96 -6.09 4.47
CA PHE A 79 -7.92 -5.05 4.81
C PHE A 79 -8.67 -4.43 3.63
N ALA A 80 -8.14 -4.52 2.40
CA ALA A 80 -8.78 -3.86 1.28
C ALA A 80 -10.21 -4.35 1.08
N SER A 81 -11.13 -3.40 0.94
CA SER A 81 -12.55 -3.68 0.65
C SER A 81 -12.73 -4.47 -0.65
N GLY A 82 -11.73 -4.42 -1.54
CA GLY A 82 -11.61 -5.25 -2.74
C GLY A 82 -10.98 -6.63 -2.50
N GLY A 83 -10.65 -6.99 -1.27
CA GLY A 83 -9.97 -8.26 -0.90
C GLY A 83 -10.72 -9.51 -1.36
N ALA A 84 -12.04 -9.42 -1.57
CA ALA A 84 -12.80 -10.49 -2.21
C ALA A 84 -12.27 -10.85 -3.62
N ARG A 85 -11.62 -9.91 -4.31
CA ARG A 85 -10.98 -10.15 -5.62
C ARG A 85 -9.65 -10.92 -5.49
N LEU A 86 -9.03 -10.89 -4.31
CA LEU A 86 -7.82 -11.62 -3.97
C LEU A 86 -8.10 -13.00 -3.35
N ALA A 87 -9.38 -13.32 -3.13
CA ALA A 87 -9.82 -14.62 -2.61
C ALA A 87 -9.67 -15.71 -3.69
N HIS A 88 -8.44 -15.97 -4.10
CA HIS A 88 -8.11 -17.09 -4.97
C HIS A 88 -7.91 -18.35 -4.15
N GLN A 89 -8.33 -19.48 -4.71
CA GLN A 89 -7.97 -20.77 -4.17
C GLN A 89 -6.47 -21.01 -4.42
N GLY A 90 -5.66 -20.93 -3.38
CA GLY A 90 -4.23 -21.14 -3.50
C GLY A 90 -3.40 -20.31 -2.54
N MET A 91 -2.09 -20.33 -2.76
CA MET A 91 -1.13 -19.57 -1.96
C MET A 91 -1.05 -18.12 -2.46
N THR A 92 -1.24 -17.16 -1.56
CA THR A 92 -1.02 -15.74 -1.83
C THR A 92 0.32 -15.31 -1.23
N VAL A 93 1.14 -14.62 -2.01
CA VAL A 93 2.41 -14.06 -1.56
C VAL A 93 2.33 -12.54 -1.59
N ALA A 94 2.43 -11.91 -0.42
CA ALA A 94 2.55 -10.46 -0.28
C ALA A 94 4.03 -10.08 -0.14
N VAL A 95 4.55 -9.27 -1.05
CA VAL A 95 5.95 -8.80 -0.99
C VAL A 95 6.02 -7.60 -0.06
N LEU A 96 6.78 -7.69 1.02
CA LEU A 96 7.08 -6.60 1.95
C LEU A 96 8.40 -5.95 1.54
N SER A 97 8.34 -4.79 0.91
CA SER A 97 9.47 -4.18 0.21
C SER A 97 10.00 -2.93 0.91
N GLY A 98 10.41 -3.02 2.14
CA GLY A 98 11.05 -1.89 2.80
C GLY A 98 10.71 -1.78 4.28
N GLY A 99 11.65 -1.27 5.06
CA GLY A 99 11.54 -1.11 6.49
C GLY A 99 12.17 0.19 7.00
N ASN A 100 12.38 1.17 6.11
CA ASN A 100 12.99 2.45 6.45
C ASN A 100 11.95 3.41 7.07
N ILE A 101 11.34 3.00 8.18
CA ILE A 101 10.40 3.82 8.93
C ILE A 101 11.13 4.60 10.02
N THR A 102 10.85 5.91 10.14
CA THR A 102 11.43 6.72 11.20
C THR A 102 10.76 6.44 12.55
N HIS A 103 11.50 6.67 13.63
CA HIS A 103 10.96 6.51 14.98
C HIS A 103 9.74 7.42 15.22
N GLU A 104 9.80 8.65 14.75
CA GLU A 104 8.72 9.64 14.89
C GLU A 104 7.44 9.18 14.19
N LEU A 105 7.56 8.67 12.96
CA LEU A 105 6.41 8.13 12.23
C LEU A 105 5.86 6.92 12.96
N LEU A 106 6.71 5.99 13.39
CA LEU A 106 6.29 4.80 14.11
C LEU A 106 5.50 5.15 15.37
N VAL A 107 6.01 6.08 16.19
CA VAL A 107 5.33 6.54 17.41
C VAL A 107 3.99 7.17 17.07
N SER A 108 3.91 8.02 16.03
CA SER A 108 2.67 8.68 15.63
C SER A 108 1.59 7.70 15.21
N LEU A 109 1.95 6.64 14.47
CA LEU A 109 1.01 5.61 14.04
C LEU A 109 0.32 4.90 15.21
N PHE A 110 1.02 4.74 16.35
CA PHE A 110 0.45 4.08 17.53
C PHE A 110 -0.25 5.07 18.49
N ALA A 111 0.14 6.34 18.51
CA ALA A 111 -0.45 7.35 19.41
C ALA A 111 -1.92 7.67 19.09
N GLU A 112 -2.35 7.53 17.85
CA GLU A 112 -3.74 7.81 17.43
C GLU A 112 -4.76 6.76 17.91
N THR A 113 -4.30 5.60 18.36
CA THR A 113 -5.18 4.49 18.77
C THR A 113 -5.81 4.71 20.16
N ASP A 114 -5.23 5.58 20.99
CA ASP A 114 -5.68 5.79 22.39
C ASP A 114 -6.88 6.77 22.52
N ARG A 115 -7.26 7.45 21.44
CA ARG A 115 -8.34 8.45 21.50
C ARG A 115 -9.76 7.88 21.27
N SER A 116 -9.89 6.66 20.79
CA SER A 116 -11.19 6.04 20.48
C SER A 116 -11.72 5.09 21.55
N SER A 117 -11.01 4.92 22.66
CA SER A 117 -11.40 3.99 23.74
C SER A 117 -11.98 4.66 25.00
N CYS A 118 -12.31 5.97 24.94
CA CYS A 118 -12.90 6.73 26.03
C CYS A 118 -14.23 7.39 25.64
N GLU A 119 -15.16 6.67 25.00
CA GLU A 119 -16.58 7.04 24.96
C GLU A 119 -17.45 5.83 25.32
#